data_2fa853a1df72210cbf6c997c0b570ce1
#
_entry.id   2fa853a1df72210cbf6c997c0b570ce1
#
_cell.length_a   1.000
_cell.length_b   1.000
_cell.length_c   1.000
_cell.angle_alpha   90.00
_cell.angle_beta   90.00
_cell.angle_gamma   90.00
#
_symmetry.space_group_name_H-M   'P 1'
#
loop_
_entity.id
_entity.type
_entity.pdbx_description
1 polymer ?
#
loop_
_entity_poly.entity_id
_entity_poly.type
_entity_poly.pdbx_seq_one_letter_code
_entity_poly.pdbx_strand_id
1 'polypeptide(L)'
;MFVGRTAEMSELNRLYGTDSFEMPVIYGRRRVGKTRLITEFIQGKKAIYFQARRTNAEANLHGFSQAILAGSVGAAGVSFRSFDEAFDALVTMARTERLIVVIDEYPYLAQSNPEISSLLQDKIDHLYKETRLMLILCGSSLSFMEEQVLGYESPLYGRRTAQFKIMPLDFTTTLGLWQSMSREDAAVCYGMTGGIPAYIERVDPAASLKDNIKRLFLTPTGYLFEEPSNLLMQECRNPEQYDAIVQAIAQGRSKISEIASSTGIPASNVKSYVDKLASLGIVERELPLNETSNKRAVYLLSDQMFRFWYKFVPQNIGLIQNDMAEMAYKRIEPHV
;
A
#
# COMPACT_ATOMS: atom_id res chain seq x y z
N MET A 1 -0.51 -14.14 -12.03
CA MET A 1 0.68 -14.93 -11.61
C MET A 1 1.25 -14.29 -10.33
N PHE A 2 1.76 -15.08 -9.35
CA PHE A 2 2.42 -14.57 -8.13
C PHE A 2 3.94 -14.64 -8.34
N VAL A 3 4.63 -13.52 -8.26
CA VAL A 3 6.07 -13.41 -8.55
C VAL A 3 6.78 -12.46 -7.59
N GLY A 4 8.10 -12.62 -7.44
CA GLY A 4 9.00 -11.66 -6.81
C GLY A 4 8.81 -11.47 -5.30
N ARG A 5 8.31 -12.48 -4.59
CA ARG A 5 8.08 -12.42 -3.14
C ARG A 5 8.66 -13.64 -2.42
N THR A 6 9.75 -14.16 -2.96
CA THR A 6 10.35 -15.41 -2.45
C THR A 6 10.90 -15.23 -1.03
N ALA A 7 11.52 -14.09 -0.75
CA ALA A 7 12.09 -13.80 0.57
C ALA A 7 10.98 -13.65 1.61
N GLU A 8 9.94 -12.87 1.30
CA GLU A 8 8.79 -12.67 2.19
C GLU A 8 8.06 -13.99 2.45
N MET A 9 7.81 -14.80 1.40
CA MET A 9 7.18 -16.12 1.54
C MET A 9 8.03 -17.08 2.37
N SER A 10 9.34 -17.11 2.17
CA SER A 10 10.27 -17.96 2.93
C SER A 10 10.21 -17.60 4.42
N GLU A 11 10.26 -16.31 4.76
CA GLU A 11 10.22 -15.87 6.15
C GLU A 11 8.84 -16.10 6.79
N LEU A 12 7.74 -15.86 6.08
CA LEU A 12 6.39 -16.19 6.56
C LEU A 12 6.22 -17.68 6.83
N ASN A 13 6.76 -18.55 5.96
CA ASN A 13 6.75 -19.99 6.18
C ASN A 13 7.65 -20.42 7.35
N ARG A 14 8.80 -19.78 7.54
CA ARG A 14 9.67 -20.00 8.71
C ARG A 14 8.92 -19.68 10.01
N LEU A 15 8.26 -18.51 10.08
CA LEU A 15 7.45 -18.12 11.24
C LEU A 15 6.26 -19.07 11.48
N TYR A 16 5.62 -19.53 10.42
CA TYR A 16 4.57 -20.51 10.54
C TYR A 16 5.06 -21.83 11.15
N GLY A 17 6.29 -22.24 10.82
CA GLY A 17 6.91 -23.47 11.29
C GLY A 17 7.42 -23.44 12.74
N THR A 18 7.45 -22.28 13.43
CA THR A 18 7.87 -22.20 14.84
C THR A 18 6.88 -22.85 15.79
N ASP A 19 5.63 -23.00 15.37
CA ASP A 19 4.51 -23.55 16.16
C ASP A 19 4.30 -22.86 17.52
N SER A 20 4.74 -21.61 17.62
CA SER A 20 4.59 -20.70 18.77
C SER A 20 3.87 -19.43 18.33
N PHE A 21 3.54 -18.55 19.29
CA PHE A 21 2.94 -17.26 18.96
C PHE A 21 3.86 -16.44 18.05
N GLU A 22 3.30 -15.95 16.96
CA GLU A 22 3.97 -15.04 16.02
C GLU A 22 3.06 -13.88 15.66
N MET A 23 3.63 -12.67 15.57
CA MET A 23 2.92 -11.47 15.11
C MET A 23 3.70 -10.75 14.01
N PRO A 24 3.66 -11.24 12.77
CA PRO A 24 4.21 -10.51 11.65
C PRO A 24 3.32 -9.31 11.27
N VAL A 25 3.96 -8.18 11.01
CA VAL A 25 3.32 -6.93 10.54
C VAL A 25 3.67 -6.73 9.07
N ILE A 26 2.65 -6.71 8.20
CA ILE A 26 2.81 -6.55 6.75
C ILE A 26 2.24 -5.19 6.35
N TYR A 27 3.07 -4.31 5.79
CA TYR A 27 2.62 -2.99 5.40
C TYR A 27 3.33 -2.51 4.14
N GLY A 28 2.80 -1.48 3.54
CA GLY A 28 3.32 -0.93 2.30
C GLY A 28 2.22 -0.20 1.56
N ARG A 29 2.60 0.56 0.54
CA ARG A 29 1.69 1.32 -0.29
C ARG A 29 0.52 0.48 -0.81
N ARG A 30 -0.59 1.14 -1.17
CA ARG A 30 -1.69 0.48 -1.89
C ARG A 30 -1.19 -0.14 -3.20
N ARG A 31 -1.82 -1.26 -3.59
CA ARG A 31 -1.58 -1.95 -4.87
C ARG A 31 -0.21 -2.63 -5.04
N VAL A 32 0.64 -2.64 -4.00
CA VAL A 32 1.94 -3.35 -4.03
C VAL A 32 1.83 -4.86 -3.84
N GLY A 33 0.62 -5.40 -3.65
CA GLY A 33 0.39 -6.84 -3.58
C GLY A 33 0.41 -7.46 -2.19
N LYS A 34 0.20 -6.68 -1.10
CA LYS A 34 0.12 -7.21 0.29
C LYS A 34 -0.93 -8.31 0.44
N THR A 35 -2.17 -8.02 0.07
CA THR A 35 -3.29 -8.97 0.14
C THR A 35 -3.01 -10.23 -0.68
N ARG A 36 -2.40 -10.08 -1.87
CA ARG A 36 -2.01 -11.22 -2.71
C ARG A 36 -0.94 -12.08 -2.03
N LEU A 37 0.07 -11.47 -1.41
CA LEU A 37 1.09 -12.19 -0.63
C LEU A 37 0.44 -13.00 0.50
N ILE A 38 -0.46 -12.39 1.27
CA ILE A 38 -1.15 -13.02 2.38
C ILE A 38 -2.05 -14.18 1.88
N THR A 39 -2.85 -13.93 0.84
CA THR A 39 -3.76 -14.96 0.30
C THR A 39 -2.99 -16.16 -0.26
N GLU A 40 -1.84 -15.94 -0.91
CA GLU A 40 -0.96 -17.01 -1.37
C GLU A 40 -0.35 -17.77 -0.20
N PHE A 41 0.09 -17.06 0.85
CA PHE A 41 0.69 -17.66 2.03
C PHE A 41 -0.28 -18.57 2.81
N ILE A 42 -1.55 -18.16 2.95
CA ILE A 42 -2.54 -18.92 3.75
C ILE A 42 -3.16 -20.09 3.00
N GLN A 43 -2.88 -20.27 1.70
CA GLN A 43 -3.41 -21.40 0.93
C GLN A 43 -3.01 -22.74 1.55
N GLY A 44 -3.98 -23.62 1.76
CA GLY A 44 -3.78 -24.93 2.36
C GLY A 44 -3.48 -24.93 3.88
N LYS A 45 -3.57 -23.76 4.55
CA LYS A 45 -3.36 -23.61 5.99
C LYS A 45 -4.68 -23.27 6.68
N LYS A 46 -4.81 -23.62 7.96
CA LYS A 46 -5.95 -23.18 8.76
C LYS A 46 -5.81 -21.68 9.05
N ALA A 47 -6.69 -20.89 8.45
CA ALA A 47 -6.62 -19.44 8.51
C ALA A 47 -8.01 -18.80 8.65
N ILE A 48 -8.07 -17.75 9.46
CA ILE A 48 -9.17 -16.81 9.56
C ILE A 48 -8.70 -15.52 8.90
N TYR A 49 -9.38 -15.10 7.84
CA TYR A 49 -9.08 -13.86 7.15
C TYR A 49 -10.21 -12.86 7.33
N PHE A 50 -9.90 -11.74 7.96
CA PHE A 50 -10.80 -10.62 8.14
C PHE A 50 -10.21 -9.36 7.50
N GLN A 51 -10.98 -8.72 6.64
CA GLN A 51 -10.66 -7.41 6.09
C GLN A 51 -11.50 -6.34 6.79
N ALA A 52 -10.84 -5.48 7.55
CA ALA A 52 -11.49 -4.35 8.20
C ALA A 52 -11.96 -3.31 7.15
N ARG A 53 -13.09 -2.67 7.45
CA ARG A 53 -13.69 -1.67 6.56
C ARG A 53 -13.70 -0.29 7.22
N ARG A 54 -13.76 0.74 6.41
CA ARG A 54 -13.96 2.11 6.88
C ARG A 54 -15.41 2.30 7.28
N THR A 55 -15.75 1.83 8.50
CA THR A 55 -17.08 1.83 9.09
C THR A 55 -16.98 1.94 10.62
N ASN A 56 -18.08 1.82 11.35
CA ASN A 56 -18.10 1.84 12.82
C ASN A 56 -17.56 0.51 13.43
N ALA A 57 -17.31 0.54 14.74
CA ALA A 57 -16.77 -0.61 15.49
C ALA A 57 -17.71 -1.82 15.44
N GLU A 58 -19.02 -1.61 15.54
CA GLU A 58 -20.03 -2.68 15.55
C GLU A 58 -20.03 -3.48 14.23
N ALA A 59 -20.01 -2.79 13.09
CA ALA A 59 -19.98 -3.43 11.79
C ALA A 59 -18.65 -4.20 11.55
N ASN A 60 -17.52 -3.67 12.04
CA ASN A 60 -16.25 -4.38 12.01
C ASN A 60 -16.24 -5.59 12.94
N LEU A 61 -16.82 -5.47 14.15
CA LEU A 61 -16.98 -6.59 15.09
C LEU A 61 -17.85 -7.70 14.50
N HIS A 62 -18.98 -7.32 13.87
CA HIS A 62 -19.82 -8.29 13.19
C HIS A 62 -19.06 -9.04 12.08
N GLY A 63 -18.35 -8.30 11.22
CA GLY A 63 -17.53 -8.91 10.14
C GLY A 63 -16.44 -9.83 10.68
N PHE A 64 -15.76 -9.44 11.76
CA PHE A 64 -14.74 -10.26 12.41
C PHE A 64 -15.33 -11.51 13.05
N SER A 65 -16.49 -11.37 13.71
CA SER A 65 -17.24 -12.50 14.29
C SER A 65 -17.61 -13.52 13.21
N GLN A 66 -18.14 -13.05 12.07
CA GLN A 66 -18.49 -13.95 10.95
C GLN A 66 -17.25 -14.67 10.40
N ALA A 67 -16.07 -13.99 10.34
CA ALA A 67 -14.83 -14.62 9.91
C ALA A 67 -14.35 -15.72 10.87
N ILE A 68 -14.48 -15.50 12.18
CA ILE A 68 -14.11 -16.52 13.22
C ILE A 68 -15.09 -17.70 13.19
N LEU A 69 -16.39 -17.42 13.07
CA LEU A 69 -17.44 -18.42 13.10
C LEU A 69 -17.70 -19.10 11.76
N ALA A 70 -16.96 -18.74 10.71
CA ALA A 70 -17.10 -19.33 9.39
C ALA A 70 -16.88 -20.87 9.46
N GLY A 71 -17.84 -21.63 8.93
CA GLY A 71 -17.82 -23.09 8.98
C GLY A 71 -18.51 -23.72 10.21
N SER A 72 -18.95 -22.93 11.20
CA SER A 72 -19.77 -23.42 12.31
C SER A 72 -21.24 -23.50 11.91
N VAL A 73 -21.88 -24.64 12.16
CA VAL A 73 -23.31 -24.83 11.84
C VAL A 73 -24.15 -23.88 12.71
N GLY A 74 -25.03 -23.09 12.07
CA GLY A 74 -25.92 -22.16 12.77
C GLY A 74 -25.32 -20.81 13.17
N ALA A 75 -24.09 -20.52 12.77
CA ALA A 75 -23.39 -19.26 13.12
C ALA A 75 -23.77 -18.04 12.23
N ALA A 76 -24.61 -18.24 11.21
CA ALA A 76 -25.03 -17.14 10.34
C ALA A 76 -25.79 -16.06 11.15
N GLY A 77 -25.27 -14.83 11.12
CA GLY A 77 -25.86 -13.71 11.86
C GLY A 77 -25.50 -13.63 13.36
N VAL A 78 -24.76 -14.60 13.90
CA VAL A 78 -24.25 -14.54 15.29
C VAL A 78 -23.02 -13.62 15.34
N SER A 79 -22.92 -12.80 16.37
CA SER A 79 -21.77 -11.92 16.61
C SER A 79 -21.31 -12.05 18.06
N PHE A 80 -20.01 -11.93 18.28
CA PHE A 80 -19.49 -11.73 19.64
C PHE A 80 -19.99 -10.38 20.18
N ARG A 81 -20.06 -10.24 21.50
CA ARG A 81 -20.53 -9.02 22.16
C ARG A 81 -19.48 -7.90 22.14
N SER A 82 -18.20 -8.30 22.05
CA SER A 82 -17.07 -7.38 22.05
C SER A 82 -15.88 -7.99 21.29
N PHE A 83 -14.92 -7.14 20.92
CA PHE A 83 -13.63 -7.61 20.39
C PHE A 83 -12.85 -8.43 21.42
N ASP A 84 -13.00 -8.10 22.72
CA ASP A 84 -12.39 -8.85 23.80
C ASP A 84 -12.84 -10.32 23.78
N GLU A 85 -14.14 -10.57 23.73
CA GLU A 85 -14.74 -11.91 23.62
C GLU A 85 -14.30 -12.63 22.32
N ALA A 86 -14.26 -11.90 21.20
CA ALA A 86 -13.80 -12.44 19.93
C ALA A 86 -12.32 -12.88 19.97
N PHE A 87 -11.47 -12.10 20.62
CA PHE A 87 -10.06 -12.41 20.80
C PHE A 87 -9.86 -13.60 21.75
N ASP A 88 -10.68 -13.77 22.80
CA ASP A 88 -10.67 -14.93 23.69
C ASP A 88 -11.03 -16.22 22.95
N ALA A 89 -11.97 -16.16 22.01
CA ALA A 89 -12.31 -17.32 21.18
C ALA A 89 -11.12 -17.82 20.37
N LEU A 90 -10.25 -16.92 19.87
CA LEU A 90 -9.04 -17.28 19.16
C LEU A 90 -8.03 -18.04 20.03
N VAL A 91 -7.93 -17.72 21.33
CA VAL A 91 -7.08 -18.45 22.29
C VAL A 91 -7.47 -19.94 22.34
N THR A 92 -8.76 -20.22 22.46
CA THR A 92 -9.26 -21.59 22.52
C THR A 92 -8.93 -22.37 21.26
N MET A 93 -9.10 -21.75 20.09
CA MET A 93 -8.80 -22.36 18.79
C MET A 93 -7.29 -22.59 18.60
N ALA A 94 -6.46 -21.63 19.00
CA ALA A 94 -5.02 -21.66 18.77
C ALA A 94 -4.24 -22.52 19.80
N ARG A 95 -4.84 -22.94 20.90
CA ARG A 95 -4.23 -23.86 21.85
C ARG A 95 -4.10 -25.28 21.31
N THR A 96 -5.02 -25.70 20.49
CA THR A 96 -5.10 -27.10 20.00
C THR A 96 -4.33 -27.30 18.69
N GLU A 97 -4.26 -26.28 17.85
CA GLU A 97 -3.62 -26.37 16.55
C GLU A 97 -3.06 -25.02 16.08
N ARG A 98 -2.15 -25.08 15.10
CA ARG A 98 -1.62 -23.85 14.47
C ARG A 98 -2.73 -23.12 13.75
N LEU A 99 -2.98 -21.88 14.16
CA LEU A 99 -4.01 -21.00 13.59
C LEU A 99 -3.39 -19.71 13.06
N ILE A 100 -3.70 -19.38 11.83
CA ILE A 100 -3.38 -18.05 11.26
C ILE A 100 -4.62 -17.18 11.40
N VAL A 101 -4.45 -15.98 11.94
CA VAL A 101 -5.47 -14.93 11.94
C VAL A 101 -4.91 -13.72 11.23
N VAL A 102 -5.59 -13.29 10.16
CA VAL A 102 -5.23 -12.12 9.38
C VAL A 102 -6.23 -11.01 9.66
N ILE A 103 -5.72 -9.85 10.08
CA ILE A 103 -6.48 -8.60 10.13
C ILE A 103 -5.93 -7.70 9.04
N ASP A 104 -6.54 -7.76 7.87
CA ASP A 104 -6.18 -6.89 6.74
C ASP A 104 -6.86 -5.53 6.88
N GLU A 105 -6.19 -4.47 6.44
CA GLU A 105 -6.54 -3.07 6.66
C GLU A 105 -6.76 -2.73 8.14
N TYR A 106 -5.88 -3.23 9.01
CA TYR A 106 -5.86 -2.95 10.46
C TYR A 106 -6.04 -1.46 10.81
N PRO A 107 -5.49 -0.49 10.05
CA PRO A 107 -5.76 0.92 10.30
C PRO A 107 -7.24 1.29 10.38
N TYR A 108 -8.13 0.68 9.60
CA TYR A 108 -9.56 0.96 9.68
C TYR A 108 -10.20 0.39 10.94
N LEU A 109 -9.74 -0.78 11.39
CA LEU A 109 -10.19 -1.36 12.63
C LEU A 109 -9.80 -0.47 13.82
N ALA A 110 -8.54 -0.04 13.89
CA ALA A 110 -8.04 0.80 14.97
C ALA A 110 -8.66 2.22 14.97
N GLN A 111 -8.99 2.77 13.79
CA GLN A 111 -9.70 4.05 13.70
C GLN A 111 -11.15 3.94 14.18
N SER A 112 -11.82 2.82 13.93
CA SER A 112 -13.20 2.59 14.39
C SER A 112 -13.29 2.18 15.85
N ASN A 113 -12.22 1.59 16.40
CA ASN A 113 -12.09 1.17 17.78
C ASN A 113 -10.70 1.53 18.34
N PRO A 114 -10.51 2.73 18.93
CA PRO A 114 -9.21 3.19 19.41
C PRO A 114 -8.54 2.31 20.48
N GLU A 115 -9.32 1.54 21.23
CA GLU A 115 -8.80 0.64 22.28
C GLU A 115 -8.28 -0.70 21.74
N ILE A 116 -8.49 -1.01 20.44
CA ILE A 116 -8.18 -2.32 19.86
C ILE A 116 -6.70 -2.71 20.02
N SER A 117 -5.79 -1.75 19.87
CA SER A 117 -4.36 -1.98 20.05
C SER A 117 -3.99 -2.34 21.48
N SER A 118 -4.66 -1.72 22.47
CA SER A 118 -4.46 -2.03 23.89
C SER A 118 -5.09 -3.37 24.26
N LEU A 119 -6.25 -3.71 23.71
CA LEU A 119 -6.84 -5.04 23.87
C LEU A 119 -5.93 -6.13 23.31
N LEU A 120 -5.40 -5.94 22.11
CA LEU A 120 -4.43 -6.88 21.52
C LEU A 120 -3.16 -6.98 22.37
N GLN A 121 -2.65 -5.86 22.89
CA GLN A 121 -1.52 -5.85 23.83
C GLN A 121 -1.78 -6.77 25.01
N ASP A 122 -2.90 -6.61 25.70
CA ASP A 122 -3.29 -7.41 26.85
C ASP A 122 -3.37 -8.91 26.49
N LYS A 123 -4.07 -9.26 25.40
CA LYS A 123 -4.17 -10.64 24.95
C LYS A 123 -2.82 -11.26 24.59
N ILE A 124 -1.93 -10.51 23.96
CA ILE A 124 -0.59 -10.99 23.60
C ILE A 124 0.22 -11.25 24.87
N ASP A 125 0.22 -10.31 25.82
CA ASP A 125 1.05 -10.42 27.01
C ASP A 125 0.61 -11.52 27.97
N HIS A 126 -0.68 -11.80 28.06
CA HIS A 126 -1.23 -12.72 29.06
C HIS A 126 -1.74 -14.06 28.49
N LEU A 127 -2.08 -14.14 27.20
CA LEU A 127 -2.75 -15.31 26.65
C LEU A 127 -2.09 -15.88 25.38
N TYR A 128 -1.81 -15.03 24.39
CA TYR A 128 -1.42 -15.49 23.06
C TYR A 128 -0.03 -16.13 23.02
N LYS A 129 0.90 -15.65 23.88
CA LYS A 129 2.28 -16.19 23.95
C LYS A 129 2.31 -17.69 24.27
N GLU A 130 1.27 -18.21 24.90
CA GLU A 130 1.14 -19.64 25.25
C GLU A 130 0.34 -20.43 24.20
N THR A 131 0.07 -19.85 23.03
CA THR A 131 -0.69 -20.47 21.96
C THR A 131 0.14 -20.66 20.70
N ARG A 132 -0.43 -21.39 19.74
CA ARG A 132 0.11 -21.56 18.38
C ARG A 132 -0.50 -20.57 17.40
N LEU A 133 -0.87 -19.38 17.87
CA LEU A 133 -1.46 -18.33 17.04
C LEU A 133 -0.38 -17.62 16.20
N MET A 134 -0.66 -17.44 14.92
CA MET A 134 0.05 -16.51 14.05
C MET A 134 -0.89 -15.37 13.67
N LEU A 135 -0.72 -14.20 14.31
CA LEU A 135 -1.54 -13.02 14.10
C LEU A 135 -0.87 -12.09 13.09
N ILE A 136 -1.41 -11.98 11.88
CA ILE A 136 -0.90 -11.11 10.82
C ILE A 136 -1.67 -9.79 10.85
N LEU A 137 -1.01 -8.69 11.16
CA LEU A 137 -1.55 -7.34 11.01
C LEU A 137 -1.10 -6.76 9.68
N CYS A 138 -2.05 -6.41 8.82
CA CYS A 138 -1.77 -5.83 7.51
C CYS A 138 -2.41 -4.45 7.35
N GLY A 139 -1.70 -3.52 6.70
CA GLY A 139 -2.23 -2.19 6.44
C GLY A 139 -1.59 -1.48 5.27
N SER A 140 -2.38 -0.66 4.57
CA SER A 140 -1.92 0.16 3.44
C SER A 140 -1.49 1.57 3.84
N SER A 141 -1.92 2.08 5.00
CA SER A 141 -1.50 3.37 5.53
C SER A 141 -0.11 3.28 6.15
N LEU A 142 0.93 3.68 5.41
CA LEU A 142 2.33 3.60 5.85
C LEU A 142 2.54 4.35 7.17
N SER A 143 2.13 5.62 7.25
CA SER A 143 2.30 6.43 8.46
C SER A 143 1.60 5.81 9.67
N PHE A 144 0.37 5.31 9.50
CA PHE A 144 -0.34 4.64 10.60
C PHE A 144 0.41 3.39 11.07
N MET A 145 0.85 2.54 10.14
CA MET A 145 1.55 1.31 10.51
C MET A 145 2.90 1.60 11.17
N GLU A 146 3.65 2.58 10.67
CA GLU A 146 4.96 2.95 11.23
C GLU A 146 4.84 3.65 12.60
N GLU A 147 3.82 4.50 12.80
CA GLU A 147 3.64 5.27 14.03
C GLU A 147 2.79 4.53 15.08
N GLN A 148 1.63 4.00 14.66
CA GLN A 148 0.60 3.48 15.58
C GLN A 148 0.68 1.96 15.81
N VAL A 149 1.46 1.22 15.00
CA VAL A 149 1.69 -0.23 15.19
C VAL A 149 3.13 -0.51 15.58
N LEU A 150 4.08 0.06 14.85
CA LEU A 150 5.52 -0.19 15.02
C LEU A 150 6.22 0.85 15.90
N GLY A 151 5.63 2.03 16.08
CA GLY A 151 6.20 3.16 16.80
C GLY A 151 6.34 2.90 18.31
N TYR A 152 7.27 3.61 18.92
CA TYR A 152 7.60 3.45 20.35
C TYR A 152 6.41 3.70 21.30
N GLU A 153 5.52 4.62 20.94
CA GLU A 153 4.32 4.95 21.74
C GLU A 153 3.14 3.98 21.53
N SER A 154 3.29 3.04 20.57
CA SER A 154 2.24 2.05 20.29
C SER A 154 2.10 1.02 21.41
N PRO A 155 0.88 0.64 21.81
CA PRO A 155 0.66 -0.51 22.69
C PRO A 155 1.26 -1.82 22.11
N LEU A 156 1.42 -1.92 20.80
CA LEU A 156 1.96 -3.10 20.11
C LEU A 156 3.49 -3.05 19.94
N TYR A 157 4.14 -1.98 20.38
CA TYR A 157 5.61 -1.86 20.30
C TYR A 157 6.31 -3.04 20.99
N GLY A 158 7.33 -3.59 20.31
CA GLY A 158 8.11 -4.72 20.82
C GLY A 158 7.41 -6.08 20.78
N ARG A 159 6.16 -6.17 20.33
CA ARG A 159 5.38 -7.44 20.27
C ARG A 159 5.41 -8.11 18.91
N ARG A 160 5.82 -7.37 17.86
CA ARG A 160 6.01 -7.96 16.53
C ARG A 160 7.16 -8.95 16.55
N THR A 161 6.99 -10.06 15.83
CA THR A 161 8.04 -11.06 15.63
C THR A 161 8.74 -10.90 14.28
N ALA A 162 8.06 -10.28 13.32
CA ALA A 162 8.64 -9.88 12.03
C ALA A 162 7.95 -8.64 11.47
N GLN A 163 8.61 -7.99 10.53
CA GLN A 163 8.13 -6.77 9.88
C GLN A 163 8.43 -6.83 8.38
N PHE A 164 7.39 -6.69 7.56
CA PHE A 164 7.49 -6.74 6.11
C PHE A 164 7.01 -5.41 5.51
N LYS A 165 7.93 -4.55 5.09
CA LYS A 165 7.62 -3.39 4.26
C LYS A 165 7.60 -3.84 2.81
N ILE A 166 6.41 -4.02 2.26
CA ILE A 166 6.25 -4.51 0.89
C ILE A 166 6.49 -3.37 -0.09
N MET A 167 7.58 -3.50 -0.82
CA MET A 167 7.99 -2.54 -1.84
C MET A 167 7.43 -2.92 -3.22
N PRO A 168 7.40 -1.99 -4.19
CA PRO A 168 7.17 -2.34 -5.60
C PRO A 168 8.10 -3.46 -6.05
N LEU A 169 7.71 -4.20 -7.09
CA LEU A 169 8.58 -5.18 -7.72
C LEU A 169 9.76 -4.47 -8.40
N ASP A 170 10.93 -5.08 -8.35
CA ASP A 170 12.09 -4.59 -9.09
C ASP A 170 11.96 -4.83 -10.61
N PHE A 171 12.82 -4.18 -11.38
CA PHE A 171 12.80 -4.29 -12.84
C PHE A 171 13.05 -5.72 -13.31
N THR A 172 13.99 -6.43 -12.70
CA THR A 172 14.36 -7.80 -13.08
C THR A 172 13.19 -8.77 -12.91
N THR A 173 12.51 -8.68 -11.78
CA THR A 173 11.29 -9.46 -11.51
C THR A 173 10.18 -9.14 -12.50
N THR A 174 9.98 -7.85 -12.79
CA THR A 174 8.95 -7.40 -13.73
C THR A 174 9.25 -7.82 -15.17
N LEU A 175 10.51 -7.77 -15.59
CA LEU A 175 10.94 -8.22 -16.91
C LEU A 175 10.59 -9.70 -17.15
N GLY A 176 10.65 -10.53 -16.12
CA GLY A 176 10.21 -11.92 -16.19
C GLY A 176 8.73 -12.12 -16.53
N LEU A 177 7.89 -11.10 -16.30
CA LEU A 177 6.47 -11.11 -16.67
C LEU A 177 6.22 -10.68 -18.13
N TRP A 178 7.17 -9.96 -18.75
CA TRP A 178 7.05 -9.36 -20.07
C TRP A 178 8.03 -9.96 -21.07
N GLN A 179 8.16 -11.28 -21.09
CA GLN A 179 9.15 -12.01 -21.90
C GLN A 179 9.01 -11.79 -23.43
N SER A 180 7.83 -11.38 -23.90
CA SER A 180 7.56 -11.10 -25.32
C SER A 180 7.92 -9.67 -25.74
N MET A 181 8.23 -8.78 -24.78
CA MET A 181 8.60 -7.38 -25.06
C MET A 181 10.10 -7.24 -25.30
N SER A 182 10.49 -6.21 -26.07
CA SER A 182 11.87 -5.76 -26.10
C SER A 182 12.30 -5.27 -24.71
N ARG A 183 13.59 -5.27 -24.41
CA ARG A 183 14.11 -4.76 -23.13
C ARG A 183 13.88 -3.25 -23.00
N GLU A 184 13.95 -2.55 -24.09
CA GLU A 184 13.70 -1.11 -24.19
C GLU A 184 12.24 -0.79 -23.86
N ASP A 185 11.29 -1.45 -24.51
CA ASP A 185 9.86 -1.28 -24.24
C ASP A 185 9.52 -1.68 -22.81
N ALA A 186 10.09 -2.78 -22.33
CA ALA A 186 9.90 -3.22 -20.93
C ALA A 186 10.44 -2.19 -19.93
N ALA A 187 11.56 -1.52 -20.22
CA ALA A 187 12.10 -0.47 -19.37
C ALA A 187 11.17 0.74 -19.31
N VAL A 188 10.58 1.15 -20.45
CA VAL A 188 9.58 2.22 -20.48
C VAL A 188 8.31 1.80 -19.74
N CYS A 189 7.80 0.58 -19.97
CA CYS A 189 6.66 0.03 -19.26
C CYS A 189 6.89 -0.02 -17.74
N TYR A 190 8.10 -0.37 -17.30
CA TYR A 190 8.48 -0.31 -15.90
C TYR A 190 8.50 1.13 -15.38
N GLY A 191 9.07 2.06 -16.15
CA GLY A 191 9.08 3.49 -15.82
C GLY A 191 7.69 4.09 -15.67
N MET A 192 6.71 3.64 -16.47
CA MET A 192 5.33 4.14 -16.36
C MET A 192 4.47 3.40 -15.31
N THR A 193 4.89 2.24 -14.80
CA THR A 193 4.15 1.46 -13.80
C THR A 193 4.79 1.52 -12.40
N GLY A 194 6.05 1.92 -12.31
CA GLY A 194 6.79 2.01 -11.06
C GLY A 194 6.96 0.69 -10.33
N GLY A 195 6.87 -0.44 -11.02
CA GLY A 195 6.96 -1.75 -10.37
C GLY A 195 5.73 -2.13 -9.53
N ILE A 196 4.64 -1.37 -9.61
CA ILE A 196 3.41 -1.63 -8.86
C ILE A 196 2.64 -2.79 -9.51
N PRO A 197 2.44 -3.95 -8.83
CA PRO A 197 1.81 -5.12 -9.43
C PRO A 197 0.48 -4.85 -10.12
N ALA A 198 -0.40 -4.07 -9.49
CA ALA A 198 -1.71 -3.74 -10.06
C ALA A 198 -1.62 -2.94 -11.37
N TYR A 199 -0.53 -2.20 -11.59
CA TYR A 199 -0.30 -1.46 -12.85
C TYR A 199 0.41 -2.35 -13.87
N ILE A 200 1.36 -3.17 -13.42
CA ILE A 200 2.07 -4.16 -14.24
C ILE A 200 1.09 -5.12 -14.92
N GLU A 201 0.08 -5.61 -14.17
CA GLU A 201 -0.97 -6.50 -14.68
C GLU A 201 -1.84 -5.85 -15.77
N ARG A 202 -1.80 -4.52 -15.91
CA ARG A 202 -2.52 -3.79 -16.95
C ARG A 202 -1.73 -3.63 -18.24
N VAL A 203 -0.43 -3.84 -18.23
CA VAL A 203 0.39 -3.83 -19.45
C VAL A 203 0.13 -5.11 -20.21
N ASP A 204 -0.19 -4.97 -21.50
CA ASP A 204 -0.32 -6.10 -22.41
C ASP A 204 1.03 -6.35 -23.09
N PRO A 205 1.73 -7.44 -22.76
CA PRO A 205 3.05 -7.70 -23.33
C PRO A 205 3.02 -8.10 -24.82
N ALA A 206 1.85 -8.38 -25.39
CA ALA A 206 1.68 -8.68 -26.82
C ALA A 206 1.37 -7.42 -27.65
N ALA A 207 0.95 -6.33 -27.00
CA ALA A 207 0.68 -5.06 -27.67
C ALA A 207 1.93 -4.20 -27.78
N SER A 208 1.94 -3.25 -28.73
CA SER A 208 3.03 -2.29 -28.86
C SER A 208 3.12 -1.37 -27.63
N LEU A 209 4.32 -0.81 -27.35
CA LEU A 209 4.50 0.23 -26.33
C LEU A 209 3.51 1.38 -26.52
N LYS A 210 3.36 1.86 -27.76
CA LYS A 210 2.40 2.89 -28.15
C LYS A 210 0.97 2.55 -27.72
N ASP A 211 0.51 1.35 -28.00
CA ASP A 211 -0.87 0.93 -27.68
C ASP A 211 -1.08 0.80 -26.18
N ASN A 212 -0.08 0.30 -25.45
CA ASN A 212 -0.11 0.28 -23.98
C ASN A 212 -0.20 1.70 -23.39
N ILE A 213 0.62 2.64 -23.84
CA ILE A 213 0.61 4.04 -23.36
C ILE A 213 -0.76 4.68 -23.66
N LYS A 214 -1.24 4.56 -24.92
CA LYS A 214 -2.53 5.14 -25.32
C LYS A 214 -3.67 4.59 -24.46
N ARG A 215 -3.75 3.27 -24.34
CA ARG A 215 -4.81 2.59 -23.59
C ARG A 215 -4.80 2.91 -22.10
N LEU A 216 -3.63 3.02 -21.51
CA LEU A 216 -3.50 3.20 -20.06
C LEU A 216 -3.58 4.66 -19.61
N PHE A 217 -3.02 5.60 -20.38
CA PHE A 217 -2.83 7.00 -19.97
C PHE A 217 -3.50 8.03 -20.86
N LEU A 218 -3.68 7.74 -22.16
CA LEU A 218 -4.13 8.73 -23.15
C LEU A 218 -5.55 8.49 -23.64
N THR A 219 -6.33 7.76 -22.87
CA THR A 219 -7.76 7.52 -23.11
C THR A 219 -8.53 7.86 -21.84
N PRO A 220 -9.68 8.55 -21.89
CA PRO A 220 -10.44 8.92 -20.67
C PRO A 220 -10.84 7.71 -19.81
N THR A 221 -11.05 6.56 -20.42
CA THR A 221 -11.33 5.28 -19.74
C THR A 221 -10.09 4.51 -19.35
N GLY A 222 -8.90 5.06 -19.58
CA GLY A 222 -7.61 4.43 -19.27
C GLY A 222 -7.42 4.24 -17.77
N TYR A 223 -6.99 3.04 -17.36
CA TYR A 223 -6.87 2.70 -15.95
C TYR A 223 -5.94 3.64 -15.15
N LEU A 224 -4.90 4.18 -15.78
CA LEU A 224 -3.93 5.07 -15.15
C LEU A 224 -4.19 6.56 -15.48
N PHE A 225 -5.24 6.87 -16.25
CA PHE A 225 -5.55 8.26 -16.63
C PHE A 225 -5.89 9.13 -15.41
N GLU A 226 -6.72 8.64 -14.50
CA GLU A 226 -7.10 9.37 -13.27
C GLU A 226 -6.40 8.82 -12.01
N GLU A 227 -5.47 7.91 -12.15
CA GLU A 227 -4.91 7.18 -11.03
C GLU A 227 -4.21 8.07 -9.99
N PRO A 228 -3.40 9.11 -10.34
CA PRO A 228 -2.82 10.01 -9.36
C PRO A 228 -3.88 10.73 -8.51
N SER A 229 -4.92 11.27 -9.15
CA SER A 229 -6.02 11.94 -8.45
C SER A 229 -6.77 10.98 -7.53
N ASN A 230 -7.07 9.77 -8.02
CA ASN A 230 -7.75 8.74 -7.24
C ASN A 230 -6.92 8.32 -6.01
N LEU A 231 -5.60 8.20 -6.16
CA LEU A 231 -4.72 7.86 -5.04
C LEU A 231 -4.66 8.99 -4.01
N LEU A 232 -4.52 10.24 -4.45
CA LEU A 232 -4.52 11.39 -3.54
C LEU A 232 -5.85 11.54 -2.80
N MET A 233 -7.00 11.36 -3.48
CA MET A 233 -8.33 11.37 -2.83
C MET A 233 -8.49 10.28 -1.77
N GLN A 234 -7.89 9.12 -1.96
CA GLN A 234 -7.97 8.01 -1.00
C GLN A 234 -7.08 8.21 0.23
N GLU A 235 -5.92 8.85 0.07
CA GLU A 235 -4.88 8.95 1.10
C GLU A 235 -4.82 10.33 1.78
N CYS A 236 -5.39 11.37 1.17
CA CYS A 236 -5.25 12.75 1.59
C CYS A 236 -6.60 13.41 1.87
N ARG A 237 -6.66 14.35 2.85
CA ARG A 237 -7.89 15.07 3.17
C ARG A 237 -8.20 16.22 2.20
N ASN A 238 -7.18 16.89 1.67
CA ASN A 238 -7.31 18.01 0.73
C ASN A 238 -6.50 17.67 -0.53
N PRO A 239 -6.98 16.73 -1.38
CA PRO A 239 -6.21 16.17 -2.48
C PRO A 239 -5.73 17.22 -3.48
N GLU A 240 -6.48 18.29 -3.70
CA GLU A 240 -6.12 19.40 -4.59
C GLU A 240 -4.84 20.14 -4.17
N GLN A 241 -4.57 20.24 -2.85
CA GLN A 241 -3.34 20.86 -2.35
C GLN A 241 -2.13 19.96 -2.63
N TYR A 242 -2.31 18.65 -2.45
CA TYR A 242 -1.29 17.67 -2.76
C TYR A 242 -1.01 17.59 -4.25
N ASP A 243 -2.06 17.63 -5.08
CA ASP A 243 -1.94 17.66 -6.54
C ASP A 243 -1.10 18.86 -7.01
N ALA A 244 -1.42 20.07 -6.53
CA ALA A 244 -0.68 21.29 -6.86
C ALA A 244 0.81 21.18 -6.46
N ILE A 245 1.12 20.60 -5.31
CA ILE A 245 2.49 20.40 -4.84
C ILE A 245 3.22 19.37 -5.73
N VAL A 246 2.58 18.23 -6.03
CA VAL A 246 3.16 17.21 -6.91
C VAL A 246 3.41 17.78 -8.30
N GLN A 247 2.49 18.56 -8.83
CA GLN A 247 2.66 19.25 -10.12
C GLN A 247 3.84 20.22 -10.10
N ALA A 248 4.00 21.02 -9.03
CA ALA A 248 5.12 21.93 -8.88
C ALA A 248 6.47 21.16 -8.85
N ILE A 249 6.54 20.05 -8.11
CA ILE A 249 7.73 19.20 -8.07
C ILE A 249 8.01 18.58 -9.45
N ALA A 250 6.99 18.09 -10.16
CA ALA A 250 7.12 17.56 -11.52
C ALA A 250 7.65 18.60 -12.52
N GLN A 251 7.38 19.88 -12.28
CA GLN A 251 7.90 21.01 -13.05
C GLN A 251 9.31 21.47 -12.62
N GLY A 252 9.97 20.72 -11.71
CA GLY A 252 11.33 20.98 -11.27
C GLY A 252 11.46 21.90 -10.06
N ARG A 253 10.38 22.26 -9.36
CA ARG A 253 10.43 22.98 -8.09
C ARG A 253 10.80 22.00 -6.98
N SER A 254 12.04 22.08 -6.51
CA SER A 254 12.58 21.07 -5.59
C SER A 254 12.71 21.54 -4.14
N LYS A 255 12.62 22.84 -3.85
CA LYS A 255 12.73 23.40 -2.51
C LYS A 255 11.39 23.84 -1.97
N ILE A 256 11.18 23.76 -0.66
CA ILE A 256 9.94 24.19 0.01
C ILE A 256 9.56 25.62 -0.39
N SER A 257 10.52 26.55 -0.48
CA SER A 257 10.27 27.93 -0.87
C SER A 257 9.82 28.07 -2.33
N GLU A 258 10.40 27.28 -3.22
CA GLU A 258 10.03 27.28 -4.65
C GLU A 258 8.62 26.69 -4.86
N ILE A 259 8.32 25.59 -4.16
CA ILE A 259 6.99 24.95 -4.18
C ILE A 259 5.95 25.92 -3.59
N ALA A 260 6.22 26.53 -2.44
CA ALA A 260 5.33 27.52 -1.82
C ALA A 260 5.04 28.69 -2.74
N SER A 261 6.07 29.26 -3.37
CA SER A 261 5.92 30.35 -4.32
C SER A 261 5.10 29.98 -5.56
N SER A 262 5.29 28.74 -6.07
CA SER A 262 4.58 28.25 -7.25
C SER A 262 3.11 27.91 -6.99
N THR A 263 2.79 27.42 -5.79
CA THR A 263 1.44 26.94 -5.43
C THR A 263 0.61 27.95 -4.66
N GLY A 264 1.23 29.01 -4.13
CA GLY A 264 0.57 29.96 -3.23
C GLY A 264 0.29 29.40 -1.83
N ILE A 265 0.74 28.19 -1.52
CA ILE A 265 0.57 27.54 -0.22
C ILE A 265 1.67 28.04 0.74
N PRO A 266 1.34 28.44 1.99
CA PRO A 266 2.36 28.85 2.95
C PRO A 266 3.43 27.77 3.17
N ALA A 267 4.70 28.16 3.24
CA ALA A 267 5.83 27.24 3.34
C ALA A 267 5.75 26.27 4.54
N SER A 268 5.16 26.71 5.66
CA SER A 268 4.89 25.86 6.82
C SER A 268 3.97 24.68 6.48
N ASN A 269 2.94 24.93 5.68
CA ASN A 269 1.97 23.93 5.26
C ASN A 269 2.55 23.02 4.16
N VAL A 270 3.31 23.59 3.19
CA VAL A 270 4.00 22.80 2.15
C VAL A 270 4.85 21.73 2.78
N LYS A 271 5.59 22.04 3.86
CA LYS A 271 6.41 21.03 4.56
C LYS A 271 5.57 19.84 5.02
N SER A 272 4.45 20.09 5.68
CA SER A 272 3.55 19.00 6.16
C SER A 272 3.00 18.16 5.01
N TYR A 273 2.61 18.79 3.90
CA TYR A 273 2.11 18.08 2.71
C TYR A 273 3.21 17.22 2.06
N VAL A 274 4.41 17.75 1.92
CA VAL A 274 5.54 17.02 1.33
C VAL A 274 5.98 15.86 2.24
N ASP A 275 6.00 16.05 3.57
CA ASP A 275 6.28 14.97 4.52
C ASP A 275 5.24 13.82 4.38
N LYS A 276 3.95 14.17 4.19
CA LYS A 276 2.91 13.18 3.92
C LYS A 276 3.11 12.50 2.57
N LEU A 277 3.43 13.22 1.49
CA LEU A 277 3.74 12.64 0.19
C LEU A 277 4.95 11.70 0.24
N ALA A 278 5.95 12.04 1.06
CA ALA A 278 7.11 11.19 1.30
C ALA A 278 6.71 9.90 2.03
N SER A 279 5.84 9.99 3.05
CA SER A 279 5.32 8.80 3.73
C SER A 279 4.51 7.88 2.81
N LEU A 280 3.90 8.44 1.74
CA LEU A 280 3.20 7.67 0.71
C LEU A 280 4.14 7.11 -0.38
N GLY A 281 5.43 7.44 -0.35
CA GLY A 281 6.40 7.04 -1.36
C GLY A 281 6.20 7.70 -2.73
N ILE A 282 5.50 8.85 -2.77
CA ILE A 282 5.29 9.64 -4.00
C ILE A 282 6.46 10.59 -4.22
N VAL A 283 6.97 11.16 -3.14
CA VAL A 283 8.09 12.11 -3.12
C VAL A 283 9.20 11.53 -2.26
N GLU A 284 10.44 11.77 -2.63
CA GLU A 284 11.60 11.52 -1.77
C GLU A 284 12.29 12.83 -1.43
N ARG A 285 12.95 12.81 -0.26
CA ARG A 285 13.76 13.92 0.21
C ARG A 285 15.22 13.55 0.08
N GLU A 286 15.96 14.34 -0.65
CA GLU A 286 17.41 14.22 -0.77
C GLU A 286 18.10 15.35 0.01
N LEU A 287 19.21 15.01 0.64
CA LEU A 287 20.11 15.94 1.33
C LEU A 287 21.44 15.95 0.60
N PRO A 288 22.12 17.12 0.51
CA PRO A 288 23.51 17.15 0.05
C PRO A 288 24.40 16.24 0.89
N LEU A 289 25.40 15.63 0.26
CA LEU A 289 26.41 14.82 0.94
C LEU A 289 27.04 15.64 2.08
N ASN A 290 27.09 15.04 3.29
CA ASN A 290 27.62 15.63 4.53
C ASN A 290 26.75 16.72 5.19
N GLU A 291 25.51 16.93 4.79
CA GLU A 291 24.59 17.80 5.53
C GLU A 291 23.55 17.03 6.32
N THR A 292 23.41 17.39 7.60
CA THR A 292 22.35 16.90 8.49
C THR A 292 21.18 17.89 8.59
N SER A 293 21.38 19.12 8.09
CA SER A 293 20.39 20.21 8.15
C SER A 293 19.38 20.13 7.03
N ASN A 294 18.10 20.20 7.38
CA ASN A 294 16.98 20.19 6.42
C ASN A 294 16.90 21.46 5.55
N LYS A 295 17.74 22.49 5.78
CA LYS A 295 17.67 23.78 5.08
C LYS A 295 17.97 23.68 3.58
N ARG A 296 18.73 22.66 3.16
CA ARG A 296 19.10 22.43 1.75
C ARG A 296 18.49 21.16 1.17
N ALA A 297 17.48 20.59 1.85
CA ALA A 297 16.76 19.44 1.33
C ALA A 297 16.10 19.78 0.00
N VAL A 298 16.20 18.86 -0.96
CA VAL A 298 15.45 18.88 -2.21
C VAL A 298 14.43 17.76 -2.21
N TYR A 299 13.32 18.00 -2.87
CA TYR A 299 12.21 17.07 -2.96
C TYR A 299 11.97 16.70 -4.42
N LEU A 300 11.97 15.39 -4.68
CA LEU A 300 11.85 14.84 -6.03
C LEU A 300 10.69 13.83 -6.06
N LEU A 301 10.08 13.64 -7.22
CA LEU A 301 9.13 12.54 -7.41
C LEU A 301 9.89 11.22 -7.45
N SER A 302 9.65 10.35 -6.48
CA SER A 302 10.19 8.98 -6.44
C SER A 302 9.28 7.98 -7.15
N ASP A 303 7.97 8.25 -7.19
CA ASP A 303 7.00 7.41 -7.88
C ASP A 303 7.10 7.57 -9.40
N GLN A 304 7.48 6.50 -10.09
CA GLN A 304 7.70 6.53 -11.54
C GLN A 304 6.39 6.75 -12.32
N MET A 305 5.26 6.17 -11.86
CA MET A 305 3.96 6.38 -12.51
C MET A 305 3.53 7.85 -12.39
N PHE A 306 3.71 8.47 -11.21
CA PHE A 306 3.46 9.90 -11.02
C PHE A 306 4.39 10.75 -11.91
N ARG A 307 5.68 10.42 -11.99
CA ARG A 307 6.63 11.12 -12.89
C ARG A 307 6.16 11.08 -14.34
N PHE A 308 5.79 9.88 -14.84
CA PHE A 308 5.29 9.70 -16.19
C PHE A 308 4.00 10.50 -16.41
N TRP A 309 3.04 10.36 -15.51
CA TRP A 309 1.74 10.98 -15.63
C TRP A 309 1.83 12.52 -15.65
N TYR A 310 2.49 13.13 -14.64
CA TYR A 310 2.60 14.59 -14.56
C TYR A 310 3.46 15.21 -15.67
N LYS A 311 4.37 14.42 -16.23
CA LYS A 311 5.14 14.87 -17.40
C LYS A 311 4.32 14.89 -18.68
N PHE A 312 3.40 13.94 -18.88
CA PHE A 312 2.79 13.72 -20.19
C PHE A 312 1.28 13.94 -20.25
N VAL A 313 0.52 13.62 -19.20
CA VAL A 313 -0.94 13.63 -19.26
C VAL A 313 -1.52 15.05 -19.14
N PRO A 314 -1.15 15.91 -18.18
CA PRO A 314 -1.80 17.22 -17.99
C PRO A 314 -1.74 18.13 -19.21
N GLN A 315 -0.59 18.18 -19.89
CA GLN A 315 -0.41 19.02 -21.08
C GLN A 315 -1.14 18.49 -22.34
N ASN A 316 -1.65 17.26 -22.30
CA ASN A 316 -2.39 16.64 -23.39
C ASN A 316 -3.86 16.38 -23.05
N ILE A 317 -4.35 16.86 -21.90
CA ILE A 317 -5.69 16.53 -21.39
C ILE A 317 -6.80 16.91 -22.38
N GLY A 318 -6.66 18.05 -23.08
CA GLY A 318 -7.62 18.46 -24.09
C GLY A 318 -7.67 17.56 -25.31
N LEU A 319 -6.54 16.96 -25.74
CA LEU A 319 -6.51 15.97 -26.80
C LEU A 319 -7.13 14.65 -26.31
N ILE A 320 -6.82 14.23 -25.11
CA ILE A 320 -7.30 12.99 -24.52
C ILE A 320 -8.82 13.03 -24.37
N GLN A 321 -9.38 14.12 -23.83
CA GLN A 321 -10.83 14.28 -23.64
C GLN A 321 -11.63 14.38 -24.97
N ASN A 322 -10.97 14.71 -26.07
CA ASN A 322 -11.57 14.72 -27.39
C ASN A 322 -11.24 13.49 -28.24
N ASP A 323 -10.88 12.37 -27.59
CA ASP A 323 -10.53 11.09 -28.23
C ASP A 323 -9.39 11.15 -29.27
N MET A 324 -8.48 12.14 -29.12
CA MET A 324 -7.32 12.35 -29.97
C MET A 324 -6.05 11.69 -29.43
N ALA A 325 -6.15 10.48 -28.89
CA ALA A 325 -5.03 9.75 -28.26
C ALA A 325 -3.81 9.60 -29.18
N GLU A 326 -4.03 9.45 -30.49
CA GLU A 326 -2.97 9.34 -31.49
C GLU A 326 -2.15 10.66 -31.57
N MET A 327 -2.81 11.80 -31.56
CA MET A 327 -2.14 13.10 -31.57
C MET A 327 -1.41 13.37 -30.25
N ALA A 328 -2.03 12.97 -29.12
CA ALA A 328 -1.38 13.06 -27.81
C ALA A 328 -0.10 12.21 -27.78
N TYR A 329 -0.18 10.96 -28.28
CA TYR A 329 0.99 10.09 -28.35
C TYR A 329 2.12 10.68 -29.20
N LYS A 330 1.86 11.18 -30.40
CA LYS A 330 2.87 11.80 -31.27
C LYS A 330 3.62 12.95 -30.62
N ARG A 331 3.00 13.68 -29.67
CA ARG A 331 3.66 14.74 -28.92
C ARG A 331 4.63 14.21 -27.85
N ILE A 332 4.32 13.08 -27.26
CA ILE A 332 5.14 12.52 -26.17
C ILE A 332 6.19 11.52 -26.67
N GLU A 333 5.97 10.89 -27.82
CA GLU A 333 6.83 9.84 -28.41
C GLU A 333 8.34 10.18 -28.40
N PRO A 334 8.78 11.42 -28.75
CA PRO A 334 10.20 11.77 -28.71
C PRO A 334 10.81 11.83 -27.29
N HIS A 335 10.00 11.71 -26.25
CA HIS A 335 10.38 11.91 -24.85
C HIS A 335 10.10 10.65 -23.98
N VAL A 336 9.57 9.61 -24.59
CA VAL A 336 9.30 8.30 -23.99
C VAL A 336 10.47 7.30 -24.29
#